data_be13363afc04b8d04a6db0d61604d93d
#
_entry.id   be13363afc04b8d04a6db0d61604d93d
#
_cell.length_a   1.000
_cell.length_b   1.000
_cell.length_c   1.000
_cell.angle_alpha   90.00
_cell.angle_beta   90.00
_cell.angle_gamma   90.00
#
_symmetry.space_group_name_H-M   'P 1'
#
loop_
_entity.id
_entity.type
_entity.pdbx_description
1 polymer ?
#
loop_
_entity_poly.entity_id
_entity_poly.type
_entity_poly.pdbx_seq_one_letter_code
_entity_poly.pdbx_strand_id
1 'polypeptide(L)'
;VLLPKLVRHTRGAGDMSKGMEFHVMCSLISLAHSDPTKLNVVELTRNDVSEIEHLNMSASVTSWYNTFEDEVKDAQADKAEKTWSKIMAHDKENCKTLYPKWQSTKAAFAAASKTNEKLKLKRWPQETVTGRRIQKQLVLIAERANTIYNDYVKNIKPSLADGAPDIKADLDAALYGTGTFKKDGSYTATMAHSGTRSVDCALPAAGKSLTGYMICLCAPDRTTTAVELCGHTVATHGNTWGPTFVPKTDWRTVATKFPAFTGVLTTADITEALEIFRAALKSDTQETDDTVILGHPHTSGTCDSQAQVACVDYTKAMSQWPSEPGNEIKWYKSLEQAASKLLVRVQKAAKQEKTATELQQLKRSAWKS
;
A
#
# COMPACT_ATOMS: atom_id res chain seq x y z
N VAL A 1 12.82 12.86 8.92
CA VAL A 1 11.78 12.54 9.90
C VAL A 1 12.03 13.44 11.12
N LEU A 2 11.20 14.48 11.31
CA LEU A 2 11.25 15.36 12.47
C LEU A 2 10.49 14.68 13.61
N LEU A 3 11.22 14.14 14.58
CA LEU A 3 10.66 13.73 15.85
C LEU A 3 9.96 14.95 16.49
N PRO A 4 8.69 14.85 16.86
CA PRO A 4 8.02 15.92 17.57
C PRO A 4 8.75 16.17 18.89
N LYS A 5 9.11 17.43 19.15
CA LYS A 5 9.75 17.85 20.40
C LYS A 5 8.93 17.36 21.58
N LEU A 6 9.53 16.52 22.42
CA LEU A 6 8.97 16.12 23.70
C LEU A 6 8.69 17.38 24.53
N VAL A 7 7.45 17.75 24.66
CA VAL A 7 7.03 18.76 25.63
C VAL A 7 7.13 18.11 27.02
N ARG A 8 8.14 18.45 27.77
CA ARG A 8 8.24 18.08 29.19
C ARG A 8 7.16 18.83 29.95
N HIS A 9 6.04 18.21 30.20
CA HIS A 9 5.09 18.69 31.18
C HIS A 9 5.54 18.22 32.58
N THR A 10 5.50 19.12 33.53
CA THR A 10 5.73 18.83 34.97
C THR A 10 4.65 17.85 35.42
N ARG A 11 5.02 16.61 35.74
CA ARG A 11 4.15 15.52 36.07
C ARG A 11 3.59 15.67 37.47
N GLY A 12 2.28 15.80 37.60
CA GLY A 12 1.57 15.36 38.80
C GLY A 12 1.67 13.84 38.92
N ALA A 13 1.87 13.31 40.12
CA ALA A 13 1.94 11.88 40.35
C ALA A 13 0.61 11.22 39.90
N GLY A 14 0.64 10.48 38.78
CA GLY A 14 -0.51 9.77 38.22
C GLY A 14 -0.89 10.13 36.79
N ASP A 15 -0.78 11.40 36.39
CA ASP A 15 -1.13 11.82 35.03
C ASP A 15 -0.01 11.48 34.04
N MET A 16 -0.39 10.93 32.88
CA MET A 16 0.53 10.51 31.83
C MET A 16 1.57 9.45 32.24
N SER A 17 1.29 8.64 33.25
CA SER A 17 2.23 7.58 33.68
C SER A 17 2.55 6.59 32.56
N LYS A 18 1.71 6.49 31.53
CA LYS A 18 1.85 5.66 30.32
C LYS A 18 2.10 6.47 29.04
N GLY A 19 2.54 7.71 29.17
CA GLY A 19 2.75 8.58 28.00
C GLY A 19 3.73 8.04 26.98
N MET A 20 4.78 7.32 27.40
CA MET A 20 5.74 6.71 26.49
C MET A 20 5.13 5.51 25.77
N GLU A 21 4.51 4.60 26.50
CA GLU A 21 3.84 3.42 25.98
C GLU A 21 2.69 3.80 25.04
N PHE A 22 1.91 4.83 25.40
CA PHE A 22 0.91 5.41 24.53
C PHE A 22 1.50 5.92 23.22
N HIS A 23 2.63 6.63 23.27
CA HIS A 23 3.27 7.18 22.07
C HIS A 23 3.73 6.07 21.10
N VAL A 24 4.35 5.02 21.65
CA VAL A 24 4.77 3.84 20.86
C VAL A 24 3.58 3.21 20.16
N MET A 25 2.52 2.93 20.89
CA MET A 25 1.32 2.31 20.34
C MET A 25 0.57 3.25 19.39
N CYS A 26 0.58 4.55 19.65
CA CYS A 26 0.00 5.57 18.79
C CYS A 26 0.64 5.57 17.40
N SER A 27 1.96 5.43 17.31
CA SER A 27 2.66 5.32 16.02
C SER A 27 2.20 4.11 15.23
N LEU A 28 2.15 2.94 15.84
CA LEU A 28 1.67 1.71 15.20
C LEU A 28 0.21 1.82 14.73
N ILE A 29 -0.65 2.39 15.56
CA ILE A 29 -2.07 2.58 15.24
C ILE A 29 -2.24 3.58 14.09
N SER A 30 -1.49 4.70 14.11
CA SER A 30 -1.53 5.70 13.04
C SER A 30 -1.08 5.11 11.70
N LEU A 31 -0.03 4.29 11.69
CA LEU A 31 0.41 3.57 10.49
C LEU A 31 -0.63 2.56 10.01
N ALA A 32 -1.24 1.82 10.92
CA ALA A 32 -2.27 0.84 10.58
C ALA A 32 -3.59 1.48 10.08
N HIS A 33 -3.84 2.74 10.43
CA HIS A 33 -4.96 3.54 9.87
C HIS A 33 -4.63 4.21 8.54
N SER A 34 -3.39 4.11 8.06
CA SER A 34 -2.99 4.77 6.82
C SER A 34 -3.65 4.14 5.59
N ASP A 35 -3.66 4.92 4.51
CA ASP A 35 -4.15 4.46 3.21
C ASP A 35 -2.99 3.86 2.39
N PRO A 36 -2.92 2.53 2.21
CA PRO A 36 -1.85 1.87 1.48
C PRO A 36 -1.94 2.09 -0.04
N THR A 37 -3.01 2.74 -0.53
CA THR A 37 -3.18 3.01 -1.96
C THR A 37 -2.38 4.21 -2.44
N LYS A 38 -1.99 5.10 -1.53
CA LYS A 38 -1.21 6.29 -1.84
C LYS A 38 0.18 5.90 -2.32
N LEU A 39 0.40 6.08 -3.62
CA LEU A 39 1.70 5.91 -4.26
C LEU A 39 1.92 7.09 -5.20
N ASN A 40 3.14 7.64 -5.19
CA ASN A 40 3.54 8.62 -6.19
C ASN A 40 4.01 7.87 -7.44
N VAL A 41 3.09 7.57 -8.35
CA VAL A 41 3.39 6.88 -9.59
C VAL A 41 2.96 7.71 -10.80
N VAL A 42 3.80 7.74 -11.82
CA VAL A 42 3.47 8.33 -13.11
C VAL A 42 2.67 7.32 -13.92
N GLU A 43 1.43 7.64 -14.25
CA GLU A 43 0.62 6.77 -15.09
C GLU A 43 1.12 6.82 -16.54
N LEU A 44 1.35 5.64 -17.13
CA LEU A 44 1.65 5.53 -18.55
C LEU A 44 0.34 5.62 -19.34
N THR A 45 0.34 6.49 -20.35
CA THR A 45 -0.80 6.65 -21.23
C THR A 45 -0.57 6.02 -22.60
N ARG A 46 -1.63 5.59 -23.25
CA ARG A 46 -1.56 5.09 -24.63
C ARG A 46 -1.07 6.17 -25.60
N ASN A 47 -1.27 7.45 -25.26
CA ASN A 47 -0.87 8.56 -26.12
C ASN A 47 0.62 8.58 -26.44
N ASP A 48 1.48 8.24 -25.47
CA ASP A 48 2.93 8.23 -25.69
C ASP A 48 3.35 7.19 -26.73
N VAL A 49 2.70 6.02 -26.72
CA VAL A 49 2.92 4.97 -27.72
C VAL A 49 2.32 5.38 -29.07
N SER A 50 1.12 5.98 -29.06
CA SER A 50 0.44 6.42 -30.27
C SER A 50 1.25 7.45 -31.05
N GLU A 51 1.92 8.38 -30.37
CA GLU A 51 2.81 9.34 -31.04
C GLU A 51 3.97 8.63 -31.78
N ILE A 52 4.57 7.62 -31.17
CA ILE A 52 5.62 6.80 -31.79
C ILE A 52 5.06 6.03 -33.00
N GLU A 53 3.87 5.47 -32.87
CA GLU A 53 3.19 4.75 -33.96
C GLU A 53 2.83 5.70 -35.12
N HIS A 54 2.43 6.94 -34.83
CA HIS A 54 2.19 7.97 -35.85
C HIS A 54 3.47 8.32 -36.62
N LEU A 55 4.62 8.47 -35.93
CA LEU A 55 5.90 8.68 -36.55
C LEU A 55 6.30 7.51 -37.44
N ASN A 56 6.13 6.28 -36.97
CA ASN A 56 6.36 5.08 -37.76
C ASN A 56 5.45 5.03 -38.99
N MET A 57 4.17 5.39 -38.85
CA MET A 57 3.22 5.47 -39.96
C MET A 57 3.62 6.52 -40.99
N SER A 58 4.08 7.71 -40.55
CA SER A 58 4.55 8.79 -41.42
C SER A 58 5.76 8.38 -42.27
N ALA A 59 6.64 7.56 -41.69
CA ALA A 59 7.84 7.04 -42.33
C ALA A 59 7.62 5.76 -43.15
N SER A 60 6.43 5.23 -43.21
CA SER A 60 6.13 3.97 -43.94
C SER A 60 6.16 4.13 -45.44
N VAL A 61 6.54 3.08 -46.20
CA VAL A 61 6.55 3.11 -47.68
C VAL A 61 5.12 3.31 -48.21
N THR A 62 5.01 4.02 -49.31
CA THR A 62 3.70 4.40 -49.88
C THR A 62 2.83 3.20 -50.21
N SER A 63 3.40 2.12 -50.73
CA SER A 63 2.69 0.88 -51.03
C SER A 63 2.07 0.25 -49.77
N TRP A 64 2.85 0.22 -48.64
CA TRP A 64 2.37 -0.31 -47.36
C TRP A 64 1.31 0.60 -46.74
N TYR A 65 1.52 1.93 -46.74
CA TYR A 65 0.55 2.89 -46.23
C TYR A 65 -0.79 2.80 -46.96
N ASN A 66 -0.79 2.65 -48.27
CA ASN A 66 -1.97 2.56 -49.09
C ASN A 66 -2.68 1.18 -48.99
N THR A 67 -2.07 0.21 -48.31
CA THR A 67 -2.72 -1.10 -48.03
C THR A 67 -3.92 -0.94 -47.06
N PHE A 68 -3.88 0.09 -46.21
CA PHE A 68 -4.95 0.32 -45.22
C PHE A 68 -5.96 1.31 -45.78
N GLU A 69 -7.25 1.01 -45.61
CA GLU A 69 -8.33 1.92 -45.97
C GLU A 69 -8.38 3.14 -45.02
N ASP A 70 -8.84 4.28 -45.49
CA ASP A 70 -8.90 5.54 -44.70
C ASP A 70 -10.05 5.53 -43.68
N GLU A 71 -11.09 4.71 -43.89
CA GLU A 71 -12.20 4.55 -42.99
C GLU A 71 -12.17 3.19 -42.29
N VAL A 72 -12.30 3.23 -40.97
CA VAL A 72 -12.54 2.02 -40.17
C VAL A 72 -14.02 1.69 -40.33
N LYS A 73 -14.39 0.95 -41.36
CA LYS A 73 -15.71 0.32 -41.44
C LYS A 73 -15.70 -0.97 -40.66
N ASP A 74 -16.73 -1.16 -39.82
CA ASP A 74 -16.87 -2.35 -38.98
C ASP A 74 -16.53 -3.66 -39.72
N ALA A 75 -15.63 -4.39 -39.10
CA ALA A 75 -15.39 -5.83 -39.29
C ALA A 75 -15.39 -6.33 -40.74
N GLN A 76 -14.40 -6.00 -41.53
CA GLN A 76 -14.07 -6.78 -42.69
C GLN A 76 -12.83 -7.65 -42.43
N ALA A 77 -12.93 -8.53 -41.43
CA ALA A 77 -11.90 -9.54 -41.15
C ALA A 77 -11.55 -10.35 -42.42
N ASP A 78 -12.56 -10.63 -43.27
CA ASP A 78 -12.37 -11.35 -44.51
C ASP A 78 -11.60 -10.55 -45.57
N LYS A 79 -11.77 -9.23 -45.64
CA LYS A 79 -10.95 -8.39 -46.56
C LYS A 79 -9.51 -8.22 -46.05
N ALA A 80 -9.37 -8.09 -44.75
CA ALA A 80 -8.06 -8.06 -44.11
C ALA A 80 -7.29 -9.34 -44.41
N GLU A 81 -7.94 -10.50 -44.29
CA GLU A 81 -7.32 -11.80 -44.58
C GLU A 81 -6.89 -11.93 -46.04
N LYS A 82 -7.70 -11.49 -46.98
CA LYS A 82 -7.37 -11.54 -48.42
C LYS A 82 -6.24 -10.58 -48.81
N THR A 83 -6.14 -9.44 -48.18
CA THR A 83 -5.09 -8.43 -48.48
C THR A 83 -3.77 -8.82 -47.85
N TRP A 84 -3.79 -9.28 -46.59
CA TRP A 84 -2.60 -9.66 -45.85
C TRP A 84 -2.03 -11.01 -46.25
N SER A 85 -2.84 -11.97 -46.59
CA SER A 85 -2.38 -13.27 -47.10
C SER A 85 -1.53 -13.15 -48.36
N LYS A 86 -1.67 -12.05 -49.12
CA LYS A 86 -0.78 -11.70 -50.26
C LYS A 86 0.55 -11.06 -49.86
N ILE A 87 0.58 -10.36 -48.74
CA ILE A 87 1.74 -9.57 -48.27
C ILE A 87 2.59 -10.33 -47.26
N MET A 88 1.96 -11.12 -46.38
CA MET A 88 2.62 -11.87 -45.31
C MET A 88 2.13 -13.34 -45.32
N ALA A 89 2.48 -14.09 -46.34
CA ALA A 89 2.07 -15.49 -46.52
C ALA A 89 2.47 -16.41 -45.35
N HIS A 90 3.38 -15.97 -44.45
CA HIS A 90 3.94 -16.79 -43.38
C HIS A 90 3.34 -16.56 -42.01
N ASP A 91 2.48 -15.54 -41.81
CA ASP A 91 1.97 -15.21 -40.47
C ASP A 91 0.51 -14.73 -40.48
N LYS A 92 -0.39 -15.65 -40.81
CA LYS A 92 -1.83 -15.36 -40.91
C LYS A 92 -2.48 -14.98 -39.60
N GLU A 93 -2.01 -15.54 -38.50
CA GLU A 93 -2.61 -15.30 -37.15
C GLU A 93 -2.32 -13.89 -36.65
N ASN A 94 -1.09 -13.42 -36.82
CA ASN A 94 -0.72 -12.05 -36.47
C ASN A 94 -1.36 -11.01 -37.37
N CYS A 95 -1.66 -11.37 -38.64
CA CYS A 95 -2.34 -10.46 -39.56
C CYS A 95 -3.74 -10.06 -39.11
N LYS A 96 -4.51 -10.97 -38.49
CA LYS A 96 -5.85 -10.67 -38.00
C LYS A 96 -5.86 -9.60 -36.91
N THR A 97 -4.82 -9.57 -36.07
CA THR A 97 -4.69 -8.60 -35.00
C THR A 97 -3.97 -7.31 -35.42
N LEU A 98 -3.01 -7.41 -36.33
CA LEU A 98 -2.17 -6.28 -36.74
C LEU A 98 -2.87 -5.39 -37.77
N TYR A 99 -3.66 -5.92 -38.66
CA TYR A 99 -4.35 -5.12 -39.70
C TYR A 99 -5.30 -4.08 -39.11
N PRO A 100 -6.26 -4.43 -38.23
CA PRO A 100 -7.14 -3.46 -37.58
C PRO A 100 -6.36 -2.41 -36.79
N LYS A 101 -5.28 -2.84 -36.14
CA LYS A 101 -4.39 -1.94 -35.39
C LYS A 101 -3.76 -0.90 -36.33
N TRP A 102 -3.16 -1.30 -37.43
CA TRP A 102 -2.52 -0.39 -38.36
C TRP A 102 -3.50 0.50 -39.12
N GLN A 103 -4.69 -0.03 -39.46
CA GLN A 103 -5.78 0.77 -40.02
C GLN A 103 -6.23 1.89 -39.05
N SER A 104 -6.44 1.53 -37.80
CA SER A 104 -6.77 2.50 -36.74
C SER A 104 -5.65 3.53 -36.55
N THR A 105 -4.40 3.11 -36.56
CA THR A 105 -3.23 3.99 -36.47
C THR A 105 -3.15 4.97 -37.64
N LYS A 106 -3.43 4.51 -38.88
CA LYS A 106 -3.48 5.38 -40.06
C LYS A 106 -4.57 6.42 -39.94
N ALA A 107 -5.77 6.02 -39.54
CA ALA A 107 -6.91 6.94 -39.34
C ALA A 107 -6.59 7.98 -38.27
N ALA A 108 -6.05 7.56 -37.14
CA ALA A 108 -5.64 8.44 -36.05
C ALA A 108 -4.50 9.40 -36.47
N PHE A 109 -3.52 8.93 -37.22
CA PHE A 109 -2.46 9.76 -37.80
C PHE A 109 -3.03 10.82 -38.73
N ALA A 110 -3.93 10.45 -39.65
CA ALA A 110 -4.57 11.37 -40.55
C ALA A 110 -5.39 12.46 -39.82
N ALA A 111 -6.08 12.10 -38.76
CA ALA A 111 -6.81 13.05 -37.88
C ALA A 111 -5.82 13.97 -37.12
N ALA A 112 -4.81 13.42 -36.49
CA ALA A 112 -3.82 14.16 -35.72
C ALA A 112 -3.02 15.16 -36.59
N SER A 113 -2.69 14.79 -37.83
CA SER A 113 -1.98 15.66 -38.77
C SER A 113 -2.78 16.90 -39.19
N LYS A 114 -4.11 16.85 -39.09
CA LYS A 114 -4.99 17.98 -39.39
C LYS A 114 -5.07 18.99 -38.24
N THR A 115 -4.96 18.54 -37.00
CA THR A 115 -5.26 19.33 -35.80
C THR A 115 -4.02 19.80 -35.05
N ASN A 116 -2.89 19.11 -35.19
CA ASN A 116 -1.68 19.40 -34.44
C ASN A 116 -0.54 19.84 -35.37
N GLU A 117 -0.17 21.11 -35.29
CA GLU A 117 0.91 21.67 -36.13
C GLU A 117 2.27 20.98 -35.94
N LYS A 118 2.55 20.48 -34.71
CA LYS A 118 3.76 19.70 -34.42
C LYS A 118 3.74 18.32 -35.07
N LEU A 119 2.54 17.79 -35.36
CA LEU A 119 2.31 16.52 -36.01
C LEU A 119 1.98 16.66 -37.51
N LYS A 120 2.15 17.85 -38.09
CA LYS A 120 2.14 18.01 -39.56
C LYS A 120 3.36 17.29 -40.14
N LEU A 121 3.42 16.00 -39.89
CA LEU A 121 4.44 15.10 -40.38
C LEU A 121 4.22 14.94 -41.88
N LYS A 122 4.99 15.68 -42.66
CA LYS A 122 5.12 15.38 -44.08
C LYS A 122 5.63 13.96 -44.21
N ARG A 123 4.95 13.14 -44.98
CA ARG A 123 5.47 11.83 -45.34
C ARG A 123 6.86 12.01 -45.96
N TRP A 124 7.83 11.33 -45.40
CA TRP A 124 9.21 11.39 -45.90
C TRP A 124 9.35 10.57 -47.18
N PRO A 125 10.11 11.03 -48.21
CA PRO A 125 10.39 10.23 -49.37
C PRO A 125 11.24 9.02 -48.98
N GLN A 126 10.67 7.83 -49.05
CA GLN A 126 11.22 6.58 -48.51
C GLN A 126 12.11 5.87 -49.49
N GLU A 127 12.18 6.37 -50.70
CA GLU A 127 12.92 5.76 -51.77
C GLU A 127 14.43 5.99 -51.62
N THR A 128 14.82 6.88 -50.70
CA THR A 128 16.23 7.13 -50.38
C THR A 128 16.79 6.11 -49.38
N VAL A 129 18.09 5.88 -49.40
CA VAL A 129 18.78 5.04 -48.42
C VAL A 129 18.55 5.53 -46.99
N THR A 130 18.59 6.85 -46.80
CA THR A 130 18.32 7.49 -45.51
C THR A 130 16.87 7.24 -45.03
N GLY A 131 15.89 7.41 -45.92
CA GLY A 131 14.50 7.16 -45.58
C GLY A 131 14.24 5.72 -45.15
N ARG A 132 14.80 4.73 -45.81
CA ARG A 132 14.74 3.32 -45.44
C ARG A 132 15.39 3.03 -44.07
N ARG A 133 16.51 3.72 -43.78
CA ARG A 133 17.17 3.59 -42.46
C ARG A 133 16.31 4.15 -41.33
N ILE A 134 15.75 5.34 -41.51
CA ILE A 134 14.84 5.98 -40.57
C ILE A 134 13.63 5.08 -40.30
N GLN A 135 13.01 4.55 -41.37
CA GLN A 135 11.88 3.65 -41.21
C GLN A 135 12.22 2.42 -40.36
N LYS A 136 13.34 1.75 -40.64
CA LYS A 136 13.78 0.60 -39.85
C LYS A 136 13.96 0.96 -38.37
N GLN A 137 14.52 2.12 -38.05
CA GLN A 137 14.70 2.59 -36.70
C GLN A 137 13.31 2.84 -36.01
N LEU A 138 12.42 3.51 -36.71
CA LEU A 138 11.06 3.80 -36.16
C LEU A 138 10.24 2.53 -35.94
N VAL A 139 10.36 1.52 -36.80
CA VAL A 139 9.72 0.21 -36.58
C VAL A 139 10.22 -0.40 -35.28
N LEU A 140 11.53 -0.49 -35.06
CA LEU A 140 12.11 -1.06 -33.84
C LEU A 140 11.70 -0.29 -32.58
N ILE A 141 11.68 1.04 -32.66
CA ILE A 141 11.25 1.90 -31.55
C ILE A 141 9.76 1.65 -31.25
N ALA A 142 8.91 1.57 -32.26
CA ALA A 142 7.48 1.33 -32.11
C ALA A 142 7.19 -0.07 -31.54
N GLU A 143 7.89 -1.09 -31.99
CA GLU A 143 7.80 -2.45 -31.44
C GLU A 143 8.21 -2.48 -29.97
N ARG A 144 9.33 -1.85 -29.64
CA ARG A 144 9.79 -1.77 -28.24
C ARG A 144 8.80 -1.01 -27.36
N ALA A 145 8.29 0.14 -27.81
CA ALA A 145 7.30 0.94 -27.09
C ALA A 145 6.00 0.14 -26.83
N ASN A 146 5.53 -0.59 -27.81
CA ASN A 146 4.35 -1.46 -27.66
C ASN A 146 4.61 -2.60 -26.67
N THR A 147 5.77 -3.24 -26.75
CA THR A 147 6.13 -4.32 -25.81
C THR A 147 6.13 -3.81 -24.36
N ILE A 148 6.75 -2.67 -24.12
CA ILE A 148 6.82 -2.02 -22.81
C ILE A 148 5.42 -1.67 -22.30
N TYR A 149 4.60 -1.04 -23.14
CA TYR A 149 3.26 -0.63 -22.74
C TYR A 149 2.33 -1.84 -22.48
N ASN A 150 2.45 -2.89 -23.28
CA ASN A 150 1.66 -4.12 -23.08
C ASN A 150 2.08 -4.84 -21.78
N ASP A 151 3.40 -4.89 -21.46
CA ASP A 151 3.85 -5.43 -20.16
C ASP A 151 3.31 -4.59 -19.00
N TYR A 152 3.32 -3.27 -19.13
CA TYR A 152 2.71 -2.38 -18.14
C TYR A 152 1.22 -2.67 -17.94
N VAL A 153 0.44 -2.69 -19.00
CA VAL A 153 -1.02 -2.91 -18.92
C VAL A 153 -1.35 -4.29 -18.36
N LYS A 154 -0.59 -5.30 -18.74
CA LYS A 154 -0.86 -6.69 -18.34
C LYS A 154 -0.37 -7.01 -16.93
N ASN A 155 0.82 -6.56 -16.55
CA ASN A 155 1.53 -7.07 -15.38
C ASN A 155 1.73 -6.05 -14.25
N ILE A 156 1.70 -4.74 -14.54
CA ILE A 156 2.01 -3.70 -13.56
C ILE A 156 0.74 -2.95 -13.14
N LYS A 157 0.05 -2.36 -14.10
CA LYS A 157 -1.14 -1.53 -13.86
C LYS A 157 -2.20 -2.21 -12.98
N PRO A 158 -2.62 -3.47 -13.20
CA PRO A 158 -3.63 -4.11 -12.39
C PRO A 158 -3.23 -4.19 -10.91
N SER A 159 -1.98 -4.54 -10.64
CA SER A 159 -1.47 -4.70 -9.27
C SER A 159 -1.27 -3.39 -8.51
N LEU A 160 -1.29 -2.24 -9.19
CA LEU A 160 -1.23 -0.92 -8.56
C LEU A 160 -2.61 -0.25 -8.46
N ALA A 161 -3.54 -0.64 -9.33
CA ALA A 161 -4.90 -0.10 -9.38
C ALA A 161 -5.90 -0.81 -8.47
N ASP A 162 -5.53 -1.94 -7.89
CA ASP A 162 -6.41 -2.83 -7.13
C ASP A 162 -6.87 -2.28 -5.75
N GLY A 163 -6.44 -1.07 -5.37
CA GLY A 163 -6.77 -0.50 -4.06
C GLY A 163 -6.05 -1.16 -2.87
N ALA A 164 -5.10 -2.04 -3.13
CA ALA A 164 -4.31 -2.77 -2.13
C ALA A 164 -5.15 -3.48 -1.04
N PRO A 165 -6.21 -4.26 -1.41
CA PRO A 165 -7.14 -4.85 -0.44
C PRO A 165 -6.43 -5.79 0.53
N ASP A 166 -5.41 -6.52 0.07
CA ASP A 166 -4.65 -7.46 0.90
C ASP A 166 -3.81 -6.76 1.97
N ILE A 167 -3.23 -5.58 1.64
CA ILE A 167 -2.46 -4.77 2.60
C ILE A 167 -3.42 -4.15 3.60
N LYS A 168 -4.55 -3.63 3.11
CA LYS A 168 -5.57 -3.06 3.98
C LYS A 168 -6.14 -4.11 4.93
N ALA A 169 -6.38 -5.33 4.49
CA ALA A 169 -6.83 -6.42 5.33
C ALA A 169 -5.83 -6.74 6.45
N ASP A 170 -4.53 -6.73 6.16
CA ASP A 170 -3.49 -6.94 7.17
C ASP A 170 -3.44 -5.77 8.18
N LEU A 171 -3.54 -4.53 7.71
CA LEU A 171 -3.60 -3.35 8.57
C LEU A 171 -4.84 -3.36 9.46
N ASP A 172 -6.01 -3.68 8.91
CA ASP A 172 -7.25 -3.83 9.66
C ASP A 172 -7.16 -5.00 10.67
N ALA A 173 -6.52 -6.11 10.28
CA ALA A 173 -6.27 -7.22 11.18
C ALA A 173 -5.30 -6.86 12.33
N ALA A 174 -4.32 -6.01 12.07
CA ALA A 174 -3.46 -5.49 13.14
C ALA A 174 -4.24 -4.60 14.10
N LEU A 175 -5.09 -3.70 13.58
CA LEU A 175 -5.88 -2.79 14.41
C LEU A 175 -6.91 -3.53 15.24
N TYR A 176 -7.71 -4.38 14.60
CA TYR A 176 -8.94 -4.91 15.17
C TYR A 176 -8.93 -6.43 15.39
N GLY A 177 -7.85 -7.09 14.98
CA GLY A 177 -7.76 -8.55 14.98
C GLY A 177 -8.58 -9.16 13.83
N THR A 178 -9.00 -10.39 13.99
CA THR A 178 -9.81 -11.12 13.00
C THR A 178 -11.30 -10.73 13.03
N GLY A 179 -11.68 -9.74 13.84
CA GLY A 179 -13.05 -9.25 13.94
C GLY A 179 -13.39 -8.28 12.80
N THR A 180 -14.65 -8.28 12.39
CA THR A 180 -15.12 -7.31 11.40
C THR A 180 -15.36 -5.97 12.08
N PHE A 181 -14.51 -4.98 11.79
CA PHE A 181 -14.77 -3.61 12.19
C PHE A 181 -15.89 -3.05 11.32
N LYS A 182 -16.96 -2.61 11.96
CA LYS A 182 -18.00 -1.85 11.27
C LYS A 182 -17.75 -0.36 11.44
N LYS A 183 -17.92 0.40 10.36
CA LYS A 183 -17.70 1.85 10.31
C LYS A 183 -18.54 2.63 11.34
N ASP A 184 -19.61 2.04 11.85
CA ASP A 184 -20.44 2.58 12.92
C ASP A 184 -19.77 2.49 14.31
N GLY A 185 -18.53 1.98 14.36
CA GLY A 185 -17.78 1.76 15.60
C GLY A 185 -18.26 0.52 16.38
N SER A 186 -19.15 -0.29 15.83
CA SER A 186 -19.43 -1.61 16.37
C SER A 186 -18.38 -2.57 15.83
N TYR A 187 -17.45 -2.96 16.68
CA TYR A 187 -16.58 -4.09 16.39
C TYR A 187 -16.85 -5.19 17.40
N THR A 188 -16.88 -6.40 16.95
CA THR A 188 -16.73 -7.54 17.83
C THR A 188 -15.27 -7.49 18.26
N ALA A 189 -15.01 -6.89 19.41
CA ALA A 189 -13.66 -6.74 19.92
C ALA A 189 -13.05 -8.13 19.98
N THR A 190 -11.98 -8.28 19.26
CA THR A 190 -11.11 -9.44 19.41
C THR A 190 -10.21 -9.28 20.63
N MET A 191 -10.67 -8.54 21.58
CA MET A 191 -10.18 -8.60 22.93
C MET A 191 -10.92 -9.73 23.62
N ALA A 192 -10.23 -10.78 24.01
CA ALA A 192 -10.82 -11.79 24.88
C ALA A 192 -11.22 -11.07 26.17
N HIS A 193 -12.45 -11.21 26.53
CA HIS A 193 -12.98 -10.57 27.70
C HIS A 193 -13.41 -11.64 28.70
N SER A 194 -12.51 -11.97 29.62
CA SER A 194 -12.76 -12.95 30.68
C SER A 194 -13.39 -12.30 31.92
N GLY A 195 -13.35 -10.97 31.98
CA GLY A 195 -13.70 -10.20 33.16
C GLY A 195 -12.56 -10.01 34.15
N THR A 196 -11.37 -10.52 33.86
CA THR A 196 -10.16 -10.39 34.67
C THR A 196 -9.07 -9.72 33.88
N ARG A 197 -8.65 -8.51 34.25
CA ARG A 197 -7.70 -7.71 33.49
C ARG A 197 -6.35 -8.41 33.29
N SER A 198 -5.79 -9.03 34.32
CA SER A 198 -4.53 -9.77 34.23
C SER A 198 -4.56 -10.91 33.19
N VAL A 199 -5.73 -11.51 32.98
CA VAL A 199 -5.92 -12.54 31.96
C VAL A 199 -6.12 -11.88 30.57
N ASP A 200 -6.91 -10.83 30.50
CA ASP A 200 -7.27 -10.16 29.25
C ASP A 200 -6.10 -9.35 28.68
N CYS A 201 -5.21 -8.84 29.56
CA CYS A 201 -4.03 -8.05 29.18
C CYS A 201 -2.73 -8.87 29.14
N ALA A 202 -2.81 -10.19 29.20
CA ALA A 202 -1.72 -11.12 28.96
C ALA A 202 -1.90 -11.87 27.62
N LEU A 203 -0.82 -12.39 27.09
CA LEU A 203 -0.88 -13.24 25.89
C LEU A 203 -1.50 -14.60 26.22
N PRO A 204 -2.26 -15.21 25.30
CA PRO A 204 -2.54 -14.77 23.91
C PRO A 204 -3.73 -13.80 23.79
N ALA A 205 -4.40 -13.45 24.85
CA ALA A 205 -5.60 -12.62 24.81
C ALA A 205 -5.29 -11.22 24.29
N ALA A 206 -4.30 -10.56 24.88
CA ALA A 206 -3.85 -9.23 24.48
C ALA A 206 -3.24 -9.19 23.07
N GLY A 207 -2.57 -10.24 22.61
CA GLY A 207 -1.88 -10.30 21.31
C GLY A 207 -2.75 -10.19 20.07
N LYS A 208 -4.08 -10.11 20.23
CA LYS A 208 -5.00 -10.19 19.11
C LYS A 208 -5.11 -8.90 18.29
N SER A 209 -5.04 -7.72 18.93
CA SER A 209 -5.26 -6.45 18.26
C SER A 209 -4.57 -5.29 18.96
N LEU A 210 -4.13 -4.27 18.21
CA LEU A 210 -3.60 -3.02 18.74
C LEU A 210 -4.64 -2.27 19.59
N THR A 211 -5.91 -2.35 19.22
CA THR A 211 -7.00 -1.74 19.98
C THR A 211 -7.14 -2.34 21.37
N GLY A 212 -7.02 -3.66 21.49
CA GLY A 212 -7.03 -4.36 22.77
C GLY A 212 -5.89 -3.92 23.68
N TYR A 213 -4.71 -3.75 23.11
CA TYR A 213 -3.52 -3.24 23.83
C TYR A 213 -3.73 -1.84 24.40
N MET A 214 -4.25 -0.94 23.56
CA MET A 214 -4.50 0.43 24.02
C MET A 214 -5.49 0.47 25.19
N ILE A 215 -6.48 -0.37 25.15
CA ILE A 215 -7.44 -0.48 26.26
C ILE A 215 -6.74 -1.01 27.52
N CYS A 216 -5.87 -2.01 27.38
CA CYS A 216 -5.07 -2.51 28.50
C CYS A 216 -4.16 -1.43 29.14
N LEU A 217 -3.64 -0.51 28.33
CA LEU A 217 -2.75 0.55 28.82
C LEU A 217 -3.49 1.78 29.34
N CYS A 218 -4.62 2.13 28.73
CA CYS A 218 -5.28 3.43 28.93
C CYS A 218 -6.59 3.35 29.71
N ALA A 219 -7.26 2.21 29.74
CA ALA A 219 -8.53 2.10 30.46
C ALA A 219 -8.29 2.10 31.97
N PRO A 220 -8.99 2.98 32.74
CA PRO A 220 -8.88 3.01 34.19
C PRO A 220 -9.55 1.78 34.81
N ASP A 221 -9.14 1.46 36.00
CA ASP A 221 -9.72 0.42 36.81
C ASP A 221 -10.66 0.97 37.90
N ARG A 222 -11.31 0.02 38.60
CA ARG A 222 -12.27 0.23 39.70
C ARG A 222 -11.78 1.21 40.79
N THR A 223 -10.46 1.24 41.02
CA THR A 223 -9.86 2.03 42.08
C THR A 223 -9.26 3.36 41.63
N THR A 224 -9.20 3.59 40.30
CA THR A 224 -8.54 4.76 39.68
C THR A 224 -9.49 5.54 38.78
N THR A 225 -10.58 6.01 39.36
CA THR A 225 -11.65 6.69 38.61
C THR A 225 -11.30 8.06 38.03
N ALA A 226 -10.06 8.57 38.24
CA ALA A 226 -9.71 9.91 37.85
C ALA A 226 -8.32 10.04 37.19
N VAL A 227 -7.67 8.96 36.78
CA VAL A 227 -6.30 9.04 36.28
C VAL A 227 -6.27 8.98 34.76
N GLU A 228 -5.72 10.01 34.15
CA GLU A 228 -5.44 10.06 32.71
C GLU A 228 -4.16 9.26 32.38
N LEU A 229 -4.22 7.95 32.47
CA LEU A 229 -3.06 7.06 32.28
C LEU A 229 -2.29 7.34 30.98
N CYS A 230 -3.02 7.64 29.91
CA CYS A 230 -2.49 7.94 28.59
C CYS A 230 -2.52 9.44 28.24
N GLY A 231 -2.65 10.31 29.25
CA GLY A 231 -2.75 11.74 29.05
C GLY A 231 -4.09 12.24 28.53
N HIS A 232 -5.10 11.38 28.55
CA HIS A 232 -6.46 11.70 28.14
C HIS A 232 -7.45 11.01 29.07
N THR A 233 -8.52 11.71 29.42
CA THR A 233 -9.64 11.13 30.13
C THR A 233 -10.29 10.08 29.22
N VAL A 234 -9.95 8.83 29.40
CA VAL A 234 -10.73 7.71 28.89
C VAL A 234 -11.98 7.69 29.76
N ALA A 235 -13.14 7.83 29.14
CA ALA A 235 -14.39 8.10 29.82
C ALA A 235 -14.52 7.27 31.13
N THR A 236 -14.60 7.96 32.23
CA THR A 236 -14.85 7.39 33.55
C THR A 236 -16.22 6.77 33.56
N HIS A 237 -16.35 5.61 33.02
CA HIS A 237 -17.54 4.83 33.26
C HIS A 237 -17.24 3.96 34.46
N GLY A 238 -18.20 3.83 35.34
CA GLY A 238 -18.19 2.85 36.42
C GLY A 238 -18.11 1.40 35.89
N ASN A 239 -17.58 1.23 34.72
CA ASN A 239 -17.22 0.00 34.05
C ASN A 239 -15.89 -0.48 34.59
N THR A 240 -15.96 -1.07 35.74
CA THR A 240 -14.88 -1.92 36.21
C THR A 240 -14.65 -3.02 35.19
N TRP A 241 -13.40 -3.32 34.95
CA TRP A 241 -13.00 -4.50 34.23
C TRP A 241 -13.76 -5.70 34.83
N GLY A 242 -14.74 -6.22 34.13
CA GLY A 242 -15.65 -7.26 34.60
C GLY A 242 -16.43 -7.82 33.42
N PRO A 243 -17.30 -8.82 33.66
CA PRO A 243 -18.04 -9.48 32.57
C PRO A 243 -18.92 -8.54 31.72
N THR A 244 -19.23 -7.36 32.25
CA THR A 244 -20.07 -6.34 31.60
C THR A 244 -19.24 -5.19 31.00
N PHE A 245 -17.89 -5.25 31.06
CA PHE A 245 -17.03 -4.23 30.48
C PHE A 245 -17.20 -4.15 28.96
N VAL A 246 -17.40 -2.95 28.43
CA VAL A 246 -17.57 -2.70 27.00
C VAL A 246 -16.41 -1.86 26.47
N PRO A 247 -15.33 -2.49 25.98
CA PRO A 247 -14.13 -1.79 25.49
C PRO A 247 -14.39 -0.79 24.36
N LYS A 248 -15.48 -0.97 23.65
CA LYS A 248 -15.90 -0.14 22.51
C LYS A 248 -15.98 1.35 22.82
N THR A 249 -16.52 1.71 23.99
CA THR A 249 -16.72 3.12 24.37
C THR A 249 -15.37 3.78 24.63
N ASP A 250 -14.50 3.08 25.34
CA ASP A 250 -13.18 3.57 25.71
C ASP A 250 -12.30 3.67 24.46
N TRP A 251 -12.37 2.69 23.55
CA TRP A 251 -11.69 2.77 22.26
C TRP A 251 -12.10 3.99 21.45
N ARG A 252 -13.40 4.30 21.36
CA ARG A 252 -13.87 5.48 20.61
C ARG A 252 -13.25 6.77 21.13
N THR A 253 -13.12 6.90 22.44
CA THR A 253 -12.51 8.08 23.05
C THR A 253 -11.03 8.15 22.74
N VAL A 254 -10.31 7.05 22.90
CA VAL A 254 -8.87 6.95 22.61
C VAL A 254 -8.57 7.14 21.13
N ALA A 255 -9.39 6.54 20.25
CA ALA A 255 -9.19 6.60 18.80
C ALA A 255 -9.18 8.03 18.23
N THR A 256 -9.92 8.97 18.88
CA THR A 256 -9.94 10.38 18.45
C THR A 256 -8.63 11.11 18.71
N LYS A 257 -7.72 10.51 19.49
CA LYS A 257 -6.45 11.13 19.92
C LYS A 257 -5.27 10.73 19.06
N PHE A 258 -5.44 9.78 18.13
CA PHE A 258 -4.39 9.39 17.22
C PHE A 258 -4.26 10.38 16.07
N PRO A 259 -3.04 10.88 15.79
CA PRO A 259 -2.82 11.68 14.61
C PRO A 259 -3.01 10.82 13.35
N ALA A 260 -3.63 11.40 12.34
CA ALA A 260 -3.71 10.75 11.04
C ALA A 260 -2.30 10.65 10.42
N PHE A 261 -1.94 9.50 9.89
CA PHE A 261 -0.74 9.37 9.08
C PHE A 261 -1.00 10.03 7.72
N THR A 262 -0.25 11.07 7.41
CA THR A 262 -0.46 11.89 6.20
C THR A 262 0.49 11.55 5.06
N GLY A 263 1.53 10.75 5.32
CA GLY A 263 2.53 10.35 4.33
C GLY A 263 2.08 9.22 3.39
N VAL A 264 2.99 8.81 2.52
CA VAL A 264 2.92 7.55 1.80
C VAL A 264 3.46 6.47 2.73
N LEU A 265 2.64 5.45 3.04
CA LEU A 265 3.06 4.35 3.90
C LEU A 265 4.18 3.56 3.23
N THR A 266 5.28 3.35 3.93
CA THR A 266 6.42 2.56 3.47
C THR A 266 6.69 1.36 4.37
N THR A 267 7.40 0.38 3.85
CA THR A 267 7.89 -0.76 4.65
C THR A 267 8.76 -0.28 5.81
N ALA A 268 9.60 0.74 5.57
CA ALA A 268 10.48 1.30 6.60
C ALA A 268 9.70 1.90 7.78
N ASP A 269 8.60 2.63 7.51
CA ASP A 269 7.76 3.20 8.58
C ASP A 269 7.21 2.12 9.51
N ILE A 270 6.72 1.01 8.94
CA ILE A 270 6.20 -0.11 9.74
C ILE A 270 7.33 -0.79 10.50
N THR A 271 8.46 -1.09 9.85
CA THR A 271 9.58 -1.78 10.48
C THR A 271 10.18 -0.96 11.61
N GLU A 272 10.36 0.35 11.41
CA GLU A 272 10.86 1.26 12.45
C GLU A 272 9.90 1.31 13.66
N ALA A 273 8.59 1.39 13.41
CA ALA A 273 7.62 1.41 14.50
C ALA A 273 7.59 0.07 15.28
N LEU A 274 7.77 -1.06 14.61
CA LEU A 274 7.88 -2.37 15.25
C LEU A 274 9.16 -2.49 16.08
N GLU A 275 10.29 -1.96 15.60
CA GLU A 275 11.55 -1.94 16.38
C GLU A 275 11.46 -1.00 17.59
N ILE A 276 10.81 0.16 17.46
CA ILE A 276 10.55 1.06 18.59
C ILE A 276 9.68 0.36 19.64
N PHE A 277 8.66 -0.38 19.20
CA PHE A 277 7.85 -1.20 20.09
C PHE A 277 8.71 -2.25 20.84
N ARG A 278 9.56 -2.98 20.13
CA ARG A 278 10.46 -3.97 20.73
C ARG A 278 11.39 -3.34 21.78
N ALA A 279 11.94 -2.18 21.46
CA ALA A 279 12.83 -1.45 22.35
C ALA A 279 12.11 -0.89 23.60
N ALA A 280 10.79 -0.71 23.52
CA ALA A 280 9.98 -0.24 24.65
C ALA A 280 9.58 -1.35 25.63
N LEU A 281 9.75 -2.62 25.25
CA LEU A 281 9.52 -3.76 26.15
C LEU A 281 10.54 -3.76 27.28
N LYS A 282 10.08 -3.97 28.49
CA LYS A 282 10.91 -4.01 29.70
C LYS A 282 10.95 -5.42 30.24
N SER A 283 12.13 -5.89 30.60
CA SER A 283 12.28 -7.10 31.38
C SER A 283 12.28 -6.70 32.86
N ASP A 284 11.40 -7.28 33.65
CA ASP A 284 11.40 -7.13 35.11
C ASP A 284 12.07 -8.37 35.72
N THR A 285 13.29 -8.16 36.23
CA THR A 285 14.11 -9.21 36.81
C THR A 285 13.93 -9.34 38.33
N GLN A 286 12.97 -8.61 38.91
CA GLN A 286 12.79 -8.58 40.37
C GLN A 286 12.04 -9.81 40.94
N GLU A 287 11.39 -10.59 40.08
CA GLU A 287 10.74 -11.82 40.47
C GLU A 287 11.37 -13.05 39.76
N THR A 288 11.11 -14.23 40.29
CA THR A 288 11.70 -15.50 39.91
C THR A 288 11.43 -15.94 38.46
N ASP A 289 10.56 -15.23 37.74
CA ASP A 289 10.25 -15.44 36.34
C ASP A 289 10.60 -14.20 35.55
N ASP A 290 11.43 -14.32 34.50
CA ASP A 290 11.77 -13.27 33.56
C ASP A 290 10.51 -12.75 32.85
N THR A 291 9.81 -11.79 33.46
CA THR A 291 8.62 -11.18 32.87
C THR A 291 9.01 -10.10 31.86
N VAL A 292 8.36 -10.11 30.68
CA VAL A 292 8.51 -9.09 29.65
C VAL A 292 7.20 -8.34 29.47
N ILE A 293 7.23 -7.04 29.71
CA ILE A 293 6.03 -6.22 29.76
C ILE A 293 6.17 -4.94 28.96
N LEU A 294 5.05 -4.41 28.49
CA LEU A 294 4.91 -3.02 28.07
C LEU A 294 4.07 -2.30 29.13
N GLY A 295 4.62 -1.29 29.74
CA GLY A 295 3.96 -0.54 30.82
C GLY A 295 4.62 -0.71 32.18
N HIS A 296 3.82 -0.67 33.26
CA HIS A 296 4.28 -0.86 34.62
C HIS A 296 3.44 -1.97 35.30
N PRO A 297 4.07 -3.03 35.74
CA PRO A 297 3.38 -4.08 36.50
C PRO A 297 3.10 -3.65 37.94
N HIS A 298 2.24 -4.38 38.59
CA HIS A 298 2.11 -4.32 40.04
C HIS A 298 3.36 -4.89 40.73
N THR A 299 3.53 -4.64 42.02
CA THR A 299 4.62 -5.19 42.86
C THR A 299 4.67 -6.72 42.84
N SER A 300 3.61 -7.40 42.42
CA SER A 300 3.53 -8.85 42.18
C SER A 300 3.90 -9.29 40.77
N GLY A 301 4.41 -8.39 39.91
CA GLY A 301 4.75 -8.71 38.51
C GLY A 301 3.53 -8.84 37.59
N THR A 302 2.31 -8.74 38.08
CA THR A 302 1.07 -8.93 37.30
C THR A 302 0.56 -7.64 36.66
N CYS A 303 -0.02 -7.74 35.48
CA CYS A 303 -0.75 -6.65 34.81
C CYS A 303 -2.19 -6.57 35.36
N ASP A 304 -2.34 -6.64 36.66
CA ASP A 304 -3.63 -6.49 37.32
C ASP A 304 -3.96 -5.03 37.57
N SER A 305 -5.15 -4.82 38.07
CA SER A 305 -5.87 -3.56 38.05
C SER A 305 -5.66 -2.68 39.27
N GLN A 306 -4.48 -2.59 39.85
CA GLN A 306 -4.29 -1.62 40.93
C GLN A 306 -3.88 -0.25 40.43
N ALA A 307 -4.22 0.77 41.18
CA ALA A 307 -4.02 2.17 40.89
C ALA A 307 -2.66 2.46 40.21
N GLN A 308 -2.70 3.10 39.04
CA GLN A 308 -1.52 3.53 38.26
C GLN A 308 -0.70 2.40 37.62
N VAL A 309 -1.10 1.16 37.77
CA VAL A 309 -0.47 -0.02 37.24
C VAL A 309 -1.26 -0.50 36.03
N ALA A 310 -0.78 -0.20 34.84
CA ALA A 310 -1.35 -0.68 33.59
C ALA A 310 -0.22 -1.21 32.71
N CYS A 311 -0.32 -2.46 32.32
CA CYS A 311 0.65 -3.09 31.46
C CYS A 311 0.02 -4.15 30.57
N VAL A 312 0.81 -4.62 29.65
CA VAL A 312 0.53 -5.82 28.85
C VAL A 312 1.68 -6.78 29.04
N ASP A 313 1.36 -8.02 29.36
CA ASP A 313 2.32 -9.08 29.58
C ASP A 313 2.63 -9.82 28.27
N TYR A 314 3.91 -9.79 27.88
CA TYR A 314 4.48 -10.41 26.70
C TYR A 314 5.36 -11.62 27.01
N THR A 315 5.49 -12.01 28.26
CA THR A 315 6.38 -13.06 28.74
C THR A 315 6.27 -14.33 27.88
N LYS A 316 5.04 -14.72 27.57
CA LYS A 316 4.79 -15.91 26.75
C LYS A 316 5.31 -15.80 25.33
N ALA A 317 5.32 -14.62 24.72
CA ALA A 317 5.88 -14.42 23.38
C ALA A 317 7.40 -14.47 23.39
N MET A 318 8.02 -14.05 24.49
CA MET A 318 9.47 -13.97 24.60
C MET A 318 10.15 -15.34 24.69
N SER A 319 9.45 -16.34 25.18
CA SER A 319 9.96 -17.72 25.16
C SER A 319 10.21 -18.27 23.74
N GLN A 320 9.59 -17.65 22.74
CA GLN A 320 9.71 -18.01 21.32
C GLN A 320 10.50 -16.98 20.50
N TRP A 321 10.92 -15.88 21.11
CA TRP A 321 11.73 -14.84 20.49
C TRP A 321 13.21 -15.28 20.42
N PRO A 322 13.96 -15.08 19.31
CA PRO A 322 13.63 -14.27 18.13
C PRO A 322 12.99 -15.05 16.98
N SER A 323 12.79 -16.35 17.08
CA SER A 323 12.46 -17.18 15.92
C SER A 323 11.06 -16.95 15.37
N GLU A 324 10.04 -16.78 16.21
CA GLU A 324 8.65 -16.57 15.75
C GLU A 324 7.81 -15.67 16.68
N PRO A 325 8.11 -14.37 16.83
CA PRO A 325 7.36 -13.48 17.71
C PRO A 325 5.89 -13.32 17.29
N GLY A 326 5.60 -13.51 16.00
CA GLY A 326 4.29 -13.24 15.43
C GLY A 326 3.22 -14.29 15.74
N ASN A 327 3.57 -15.48 16.21
CA ASN A 327 2.56 -16.52 16.46
C ASN A 327 1.66 -16.17 17.65
N GLU A 328 2.23 -15.60 18.70
CA GLU A 328 1.48 -15.16 19.89
C GLU A 328 1.00 -13.70 19.75
N ILE A 329 1.73 -12.85 19.04
CA ILE A 329 1.37 -11.44 18.82
C ILE A 329 0.81 -11.27 17.40
N LYS A 330 -0.47 -11.60 17.23
CA LYS A 330 -1.11 -11.63 15.89
C LYS A 330 -1.10 -10.29 15.18
N TRP A 331 -1.29 -9.19 15.89
CA TRP A 331 -1.24 -7.87 15.30
C TRP A 331 0.17 -7.51 14.77
N TYR A 332 1.22 -7.96 15.46
CA TYR A 332 2.61 -7.77 15.03
C TYR A 332 2.85 -8.48 13.69
N LYS A 333 2.45 -9.75 13.62
CA LYS A 333 2.53 -10.54 12.39
C LYS A 333 1.74 -9.92 11.23
N SER A 334 0.57 -9.38 11.51
CA SER A 334 -0.24 -8.69 10.49
C SER A 334 0.49 -7.45 9.95
N LEU A 335 1.16 -6.66 10.79
CA LEU A 335 1.98 -5.53 10.33
C LEU A 335 3.21 -5.99 9.53
N GLU A 336 3.88 -7.06 9.92
CA GLU A 336 4.99 -7.63 9.12
C GLU A 336 4.51 -8.10 7.74
N GLN A 337 3.34 -8.72 7.66
CA GLN A 337 2.72 -9.12 6.40
C GLN A 337 2.37 -7.90 5.54
N ALA A 338 1.78 -6.86 6.12
CA ALA A 338 1.52 -5.60 5.44
C ALA A 338 2.81 -4.96 4.90
N ALA A 339 3.88 -4.92 5.70
CA ALA A 339 5.19 -4.41 5.30
C ALA A 339 5.79 -5.18 4.12
N SER A 340 5.70 -6.51 4.15
CA SER A 340 6.18 -7.36 3.06
C SER A 340 5.43 -7.12 1.75
N LYS A 341 4.10 -6.99 1.82
CA LYS A 341 3.27 -6.70 0.65
C LYS A 341 3.49 -5.27 0.12
N LEU A 342 3.70 -4.30 1.02
CA LEU A 342 4.08 -2.92 0.65
C LEU A 342 5.40 -2.90 -0.11
N LEU A 343 6.40 -3.67 0.32
CA LEU A 343 7.67 -3.75 -0.39
C LEU A 343 7.48 -4.19 -1.84
N VAL A 344 6.69 -5.25 -2.06
CA VAL A 344 6.37 -5.72 -3.42
C VAL A 344 5.65 -4.64 -4.23
N ARG A 345 4.70 -3.93 -3.61
CA ARG A 345 3.97 -2.85 -4.27
C ARG A 345 4.87 -1.68 -4.65
N VAL A 346 5.78 -1.26 -3.78
CA VAL A 346 6.77 -0.20 -4.05
C VAL A 346 7.73 -0.62 -5.17
N GLN A 347 8.18 -1.88 -5.20
CA GLN A 347 9.01 -2.40 -6.29
C GLN A 347 8.28 -2.35 -7.65
N LYS A 348 6.99 -2.65 -7.67
CA LYS A 348 6.16 -2.53 -8.89
C LYS A 348 6.00 -1.07 -9.31
N ALA A 349 5.81 -0.15 -8.36
CA ALA A 349 5.75 1.27 -8.63
C ALA A 349 7.07 1.81 -9.22
N ALA A 350 8.20 1.40 -8.66
CA ALA A 350 9.52 1.73 -9.20
C ALA A 350 9.73 1.15 -10.62
N LYS A 351 9.25 -0.07 -10.88
CA LYS A 351 9.26 -0.65 -12.23
C LYS A 351 8.41 0.19 -13.19
N GLN A 352 7.24 0.67 -12.76
CA GLN A 352 6.40 1.56 -13.57
C GLN A 352 7.12 2.87 -13.91
N GLU A 353 7.76 3.51 -12.97
CA GLU A 353 8.52 4.75 -13.19
C GLU A 353 9.67 4.55 -14.20
N LYS A 354 10.42 3.46 -14.03
CA LYS A 354 11.46 3.08 -15.01
C LYS A 354 10.87 2.86 -16.40
N THR A 355 9.74 2.19 -16.47
CA THR A 355 9.02 1.92 -17.73
C THR A 355 8.54 3.22 -18.38
N ALA A 356 8.02 4.16 -17.61
CA ALA A 356 7.61 5.47 -18.09
C ALA A 356 8.81 6.26 -18.64
N THR A 357 9.94 6.23 -17.93
CA THR A 357 11.19 6.89 -18.36
C THR A 357 11.69 6.31 -19.67
N GLU A 358 11.71 4.98 -19.81
CA GLU A 358 12.14 4.31 -21.05
C GLU A 358 11.21 4.69 -22.23
N LEU A 359 9.90 4.72 -22.00
CA LEU A 359 8.93 5.10 -23.03
C LEU A 359 9.14 6.56 -23.49
N GLN A 360 9.40 7.48 -22.56
CA GLN A 360 9.71 8.87 -22.90
C GLN A 360 11.04 9.00 -23.67
N GLN A 361 12.04 8.18 -23.37
CA GLN A 361 13.30 8.13 -24.13
C GLN A 361 13.07 7.62 -25.55
N LEU A 362 12.28 6.57 -25.72
CA LEU A 362 11.91 6.04 -27.04
C LEU A 362 11.16 7.09 -27.86
N LYS A 363 10.23 7.81 -27.25
CA LYS A 363 9.50 8.90 -27.88
C LYS A 363 10.46 10.01 -28.38
N ARG A 364 11.40 10.45 -27.52
CA ARG A 364 12.43 11.44 -27.91
C ARG A 364 13.31 10.93 -29.03
N SER A 365 13.69 9.65 -29.01
CA SER A 365 14.50 9.04 -30.06
C SER A 365 13.74 8.98 -31.39
N ALA A 366 12.47 8.63 -31.37
CA ALA A 366 11.60 8.63 -32.54
C ALA A 366 11.48 10.02 -33.18
N TRP A 367 11.41 11.09 -32.38
CA TRP A 367 11.35 12.47 -32.87
C TRP A 367 12.69 12.97 -33.45
N LYS A 368 13.81 12.40 -33.04
CA LYS A 368 15.16 12.78 -33.56
C LYS A 368 15.58 12.00 -34.80
N SER A 369 14.89 10.89 -35.11
CA SER A 369 15.12 10.09 -36.30
C SER A 369 14.60 10.76 -37.56
#